data_9ebb7bee9c69187f859cfafbf35680f7
#
_entry.id   9ebb7bee9c69187f859cfafbf35680f7
#
_cell.length_a   1.000
_cell.length_b   1.000
_cell.length_c   1.000
_cell.angle_alpha   90.00
_cell.angle_beta   90.00
_cell.angle_gamma   90.00
#
_symmetry.space_group_name_H-M   'P 1'
#
loop_
_entity.id
_entity.type
_entity.pdbx_description
1 polymer ?
#
loop_
_entity_poly.entity_id
_entity_poly.type
_entity_poly.pdbx_seq_one_letter_code
_entity_poly.pdbx_strand_id
1 'polypeptide(L)'
;VLIEVVTTQTGWLMDLFGAHPELITGPQGYQNTYEFVASDGQILQFSVVLACTGLGSIAIFAGLIAAVRAPLRRKLRALSVAVPIIYGLNLVRTTFIGIAFGQQLLHVYPDLVLAMFGGTDPYRVSWYVSDRIISQLLAVVALVGVTYLVVRELPEILTIIEDVLYMVTNEEYDLSTTLDLPRSQAASQLQEPSDD
;
A
#
# COMPACT_ATOMS: atom_id res chain seq x y z
N VAL A 1 -0.01 14.01 -14.95
CA VAL A 1 0.58 12.82 -15.62
C VAL A 1 0.45 11.57 -14.75
N LEU A 2 1.07 11.46 -13.55
CA LEU A 2 1.02 10.21 -12.75
C LEU A 2 -0.42 9.85 -12.31
N ILE A 3 -1.18 10.81 -11.83
CA ILE A 3 -2.58 10.62 -11.43
C ILE A 3 -3.40 10.14 -12.63
N GLU A 4 -3.25 10.76 -13.79
CA GLU A 4 -3.97 10.39 -15.01
C GLU A 4 -3.64 8.96 -15.47
N VAL A 5 -2.36 8.56 -15.39
CA VAL A 5 -1.93 7.18 -15.69
C VAL A 5 -2.62 6.19 -14.75
N VAL A 6 -2.59 6.45 -13.44
CA VAL A 6 -3.25 5.59 -12.45
C VAL A 6 -4.77 5.60 -12.66
N THR A 7 -5.36 6.76 -12.96
CA THR A 7 -6.78 6.86 -13.29
C THR A 7 -7.12 5.98 -14.50
N THR A 8 -6.43 6.15 -15.63
CA THR A 8 -6.69 5.35 -16.83
C THR A 8 -6.61 3.84 -16.57
N GLN A 9 -5.59 3.40 -15.83
CA GLN A 9 -5.42 1.98 -15.49
C GLN A 9 -6.50 1.49 -14.52
N THR A 10 -6.89 2.32 -13.54
CA THR A 10 -8.00 2.02 -12.62
C THR A 10 -9.31 1.86 -13.39
N GLY A 11 -9.61 2.76 -14.35
CA GLY A 11 -10.78 2.67 -15.20
C GLY A 11 -10.81 1.39 -16.02
N TRP A 12 -9.70 1.05 -16.67
CA TRP A 12 -9.58 -0.21 -17.40
C TRP A 12 -9.83 -1.45 -16.52
N LEU A 13 -9.30 -1.44 -15.29
CA LEU A 13 -9.57 -2.53 -14.34
C LEU A 13 -11.04 -2.55 -13.90
N MET A 14 -11.67 -1.39 -13.66
CA MET A 14 -13.09 -1.31 -13.32
C MET A 14 -13.95 -1.91 -14.43
N ASP A 15 -13.65 -1.58 -15.68
CA ASP A 15 -14.34 -2.12 -16.86
C ASP A 15 -14.20 -3.64 -16.95
N LEU A 16 -13.01 -4.17 -16.66
CA LEU A 16 -12.74 -5.61 -16.65
C LEU A 16 -13.61 -6.36 -15.60
N PHE A 17 -13.90 -5.70 -14.46
CA PHE A 17 -14.78 -6.23 -13.41
C PHE A 17 -16.27 -5.87 -13.62
N GLY A 18 -16.63 -5.30 -14.77
CA GLY A 18 -18.03 -4.99 -15.13
C GLY A 18 -18.58 -3.72 -14.47
N ALA A 19 -17.71 -2.88 -13.93
CA ALA A 19 -18.08 -1.54 -13.48
C ALA A 19 -17.67 -0.53 -14.58
N HIS A 20 -18.63 0.16 -15.17
CA HIS A 20 -18.40 1.09 -16.29
C HIS A 20 -18.71 2.54 -15.85
N PRO A 21 -17.85 3.16 -15.03
CA PRO A 21 -18.07 4.55 -14.64
C PRO A 21 -17.76 5.52 -15.77
N GLU A 22 -18.39 6.67 -15.77
CA GLU A 22 -18.03 7.76 -16.64
C GLU A 22 -16.83 8.53 -16.09
N LEU A 23 -15.80 8.74 -16.92
CA LEU A 23 -14.61 9.51 -16.53
C LEU A 23 -14.85 10.99 -16.80
N ILE A 24 -14.86 11.79 -15.75
CA ILE A 24 -15.09 13.23 -15.82
C ILE A 24 -13.87 14.05 -15.34
N THR A 25 -13.88 15.33 -15.69
CA THR A 25 -12.87 16.27 -15.19
C THR A 25 -13.15 16.60 -13.73
N GLY A 26 -12.19 16.31 -12.87
CA GLY A 26 -12.28 16.64 -11.44
C GLY A 26 -12.06 18.12 -11.12
N PRO A 27 -12.23 18.52 -9.85
CA PRO A 27 -12.09 19.92 -9.39
C PRO A 27 -10.72 20.54 -9.69
N GLN A 28 -9.71 19.72 -9.95
CA GLN A 28 -8.33 20.14 -10.20
C GLN A 28 -8.03 20.40 -11.69
N GLY A 29 -9.04 20.26 -12.57
CA GLY A 29 -8.94 20.58 -14.00
C GLY A 29 -8.34 19.49 -14.88
N TYR A 30 -8.17 18.26 -14.37
CA TYR A 30 -7.74 17.10 -15.15
C TYR A 30 -8.67 15.90 -14.92
N GLN A 31 -8.63 14.94 -15.86
CA GLN A 31 -9.50 13.75 -15.81
C GLN A 31 -9.01 12.78 -14.75
N ASN A 32 -9.64 12.80 -13.58
CA ASN A 32 -9.28 11.94 -12.44
C ASN A 32 -10.48 11.53 -11.59
N THR A 33 -11.69 11.79 -12.06
CA THR A 33 -12.91 11.51 -11.31
C THR A 33 -13.81 10.57 -12.10
N TYR A 34 -14.26 9.53 -11.43
CA TYR A 34 -15.25 8.59 -11.94
C TYR A 34 -16.63 8.95 -11.40
N GLU A 35 -17.60 8.97 -12.28
CA GLU A 35 -18.99 9.17 -11.92
C GLU A 35 -19.77 7.87 -12.06
N PHE A 36 -20.50 7.54 -11.01
CA PHE A 36 -21.40 6.40 -10.96
C PHE A 36 -22.81 6.89 -10.71
N VAL A 37 -23.79 6.23 -11.29
CA VAL A 37 -25.20 6.48 -11.01
C VAL A 37 -25.73 5.35 -10.13
N ALA A 38 -26.10 5.68 -8.91
CA ALA A 38 -26.71 4.73 -7.99
C ALA A 38 -28.11 4.31 -8.46
N SER A 39 -28.65 3.23 -7.91
CA SER A 39 -29.95 2.67 -8.31
C SER A 39 -31.14 3.62 -8.10
N ASP A 40 -30.99 4.61 -7.23
CA ASP A 40 -31.98 5.65 -6.94
C ASP A 40 -31.76 6.95 -7.77
N GLY A 41 -30.80 6.93 -8.69
CA GLY A 41 -30.45 8.07 -9.55
C GLY A 41 -29.48 9.08 -8.91
N GLN A 42 -28.98 8.82 -7.69
CA GLN A 42 -27.96 9.67 -7.05
C GLN A 42 -26.62 9.53 -7.78
N ILE A 43 -25.98 10.65 -8.05
CA ILE A 43 -24.65 10.70 -8.65
C ILE A 43 -23.58 10.56 -7.57
N LEU A 44 -22.73 9.56 -7.72
CA LEU A 44 -21.61 9.27 -6.83
C LEU A 44 -20.30 9.57 -7.56
N GLN A 45 -19.44 10.39 -6.96
CA GLN A 45 -18.16 10.76 -7.56
C GLN A 45 -16.99 10.21 -6.75
N PHE A 46 -16.09 9.48 -7.43
CA PHE A 46 -14.87 8.92 -6.89
C PHE A 46 -13.65 9.51 -7.59
N SER A 47 -12.86 10.32 -6.87
CA SER A 47 -11.69 10.98 -7.44
C SER A 47 -10.39 10.27 -7.07
N VAL A 48 -9.57 9.98 -8.06
CA VAL A 48 -8.20 9.47 -7.87
C VAL A 48 -7.29 10.65 -7.55
N VAL A 49 -6.67 10.63 -6.37
CA VAL A 49 -5.76 11.67 -5.90
C VAL A 49 -4.33 11.11 -5.78
N LEU A 50 -3.35 11.97 -5.51
CA LEU A 50 -1.94 11.57 -5.39
C LEU A 50 -1.74 10.44 -4.37
N ALA A 51 -2.49 10.42 -3.27
CA ALA A 51 -2.45 9.35 -2.28
C ALA A 51 -2.86 7.97 -2.86
N CYS A 52 -3.65 7.95 -3.93
CA CYS A 52 -4.08 6.72 -4.62
C CYS A 52 -3.02 6.18 -5.59
N THR A 53 -1.89 6.86 -5.78
CA THR A 53 -0.84 6.43 -6.73
C THR A 53 0.20 5.48 -6.12
N GLY A 54 0.18 5.29 -4.79
CA GLY A 54 1.18 4.49 -4.07
C GLY A 54 2.55 5.16 -3.94
N LEU A 55 2.71 6.41 -4.42
CA LEU A 55 3.98 7.11 -4.42
C LEU A 55 4.57 7.26 -3.00
N GLY A 56 3.73 7.50 -1.99
CA GLY A 56 4.16 7.59 -0.60
C GLY A 56 4.82 6.29 -0.10
N SER A 57 4.19 5.15 -0.35
CA SER A 57 4.74 3.84 0.02
C SER A 57 6.03 3.54 -0.74
N ILE A 58 6.06 3.83 -2.04
CA ILE A 58 7.26 3.67 -2.88
C ILE A 58 8.41 4.53 -2.33
N ALA A 59 8.15 5.79 -1.95
CA ALA A 59 9.17 6.69 -1.40
C ALA A 59 9.73 6.18 -0.06
N ILE A 60 8.88 5.65 0.83
CA ILE A 60 9.31 5.07 2.11
C ILE A 60 10.21 3.85 1.87
N PHE A 61 9.79 2.91 1.03
CA PHE A 61 10.61 1.72 0.73
C PHE A 61 11.90 2.09 -0.01
N ALA A 62 11.85 3.03 -0.95
CA ALA A 62 13.05 3.52 -1.62
C ALA A 62 14.04 4.20 -0.66
N GLY A 63 13.53 4.99 0.28
CA GLY A 63 14.34 5.59 1.34
C GLY A 63 14.97 4.55 2.27
N LEU A 64 14.21 3.55 2.69
CA LEU A 64 14.70 2.44 3.51
C LEU A 64 15.82 1.66 2.78
N ILE A 65 15.57 1.26 1.54
CA ILE A 65 16.56 0.56 0.70
C ILE A 65 17.81 1.43 0.47
N ALA A 66 17.65 2.74 0.30
CA ALA A 66 18.77 3.66 0.13
C ALA A 66 19.63 3.78 1.39
N ALA A 67 19.02 3.73 2.58
CA ALA A 67 19.71 3.85 3.86
C ALA A 67 20.58 2.63 4.20
N VAL A 68 20.25 1.45 3.70
CA VAL A 68 20.98 0.20 3.96
C VAL A 68 22.41 0.26 3.40
N ARG A 69 23.39 -0.25 4.11
CA ARG A 69 24.77 -0.38 3.64
C ARG A 69 24.93 -1.65 2.79
N ALA A 70 24.50 -1.58 1.54
CA ALA A 70 24.58 -2.68 0.57
C ALA A 70 25.07 -2.18 -0.80
N PRO A 71 25.66 -3.06 -1.63
CA PRO A 71 26.10 -2.68 -2.98
C PRO A 71 24.91 -2.23 -3.84
N LEU A 72 25.12 -1.21 -4.67
CA LEU A 72 24.09 -0.57 -5.50
C LEU A 72 23.29 -1.58 -6.34
N ARG A 73 23.95 -2.61 -6.85
CA ARG A 73 23.29 -3.67 -7.65
C ARG A 73 22.19 -4.39 -6.88
N ARG A 74 22.39 -4.69 -5.58
CA ARG A 74 21.37 -5.32 -4.73
C ARG A 74 20.23 -4.34 -4.44
N LYS A 75 20.53 -3.08 -4.14
CA LYS A 75 19.52 -2.03 -3.93
C LYS A 75 18.63 -1.87 -5.15
N LEU A 76 19.19 -1.82 -6.34
CA LEU A 76 18.42 -1.72 -7.59
C LEU A 76 17.55 -2.95 -7.82
N ARG A 77 18.04 -4.16 -7.49
CA ARG A 77 17.21 -5.38 -7.57
C ARG A 77 16.04 -5.32 -6.60
N ALA A 78 16.28 -4.94 -5.34
CA ALA A 78 15.22 -4.79 -4.34
C ALA A 78 14.16 -3.76 -4.77
N LEU A 79 14.58 -2.61 -5.32
CA LEU A 79 13.67 -1.60 -5.88
C LEU A 79 12.89 -2.13 -7.08
N SER A 80 13.54 -2.86 -7.99
CA SER A 80 12.87 -3.43 -9.17
C SER A 80 11.81 -4.48 -8.82
N VAL A 81 11.88 -5.08 -7.64
CA VAL A 81 10.86 -5.99 -7.11
C VAL A 81 9.80 -5.20 -6.33
N ALA A 82 10.22 -4.34 -5.40
CA ALA A 82 9.30 -3.64 -4.51
C ALA A 82 8.39 -2.65 -5.25
N VAL A 83 8.91 -1.85 -6.16
CA VAL A 83 8.15 -0.78 -6.82
C VAL A 83 6.97 -1.32 -7.64
N PRO A 84 7.14 -2.31 -8.55
CA PRO A 84 6.01 -2.87 -9.29
C PRO A 84 4.96 -3.52 -8.40
N ILE A 85 5.38 -4.21 -7.34
CA ILE A 85 4.46 -4.87 -6.41
C ILE A 85 3.64 -3.83 -5.64
N ILE A 86 4.30 -2.81 -5.06
CA ILE A 86 3.60 -1.73 -4.34
C ILE A 86 2.63 -1.01 -5.27
N TYR A 87 3.07 -0.69 -6.48
CA TYR A 87 2.24 -0.04 -7.49
C TYR A 87 1.02 -0.89 -7.85
N GLY A 88 1.21 -2.17 -8.16
CA GLY A 88 0.14 -3.10 -8.51
C GLY A 88 -0.87 -3.29 -7.37
N LEU A 89 -0.38 -3.49 -6.13
CA LEU A 89 -1.25 -3.61 -4.95
C LEU A 89 -2.07 -2.34 -4.72
N ASN A 90 -1.46 -1.17 -4.91
CA ASN A 90 -2.17 0.09 -4.78
C ASN A 90 -3.21 0.29 -5.89
N LEU A 91 -2.92 -0.13 -7.11
CA LEU A 91 -3.87 -0.08 -8.23
C LEU A 91 -5.08 -0.99 -7.96
N VAL A 92 -4.86 -2.21 -7.49
CA VAL A 92 -5.92 -3.15 -7.07
C VAL A 92 -6.76 -2.54 -5.95
N ARG A 93 -6.12 -1.95 -4.94
CA ARG A 93 -6.81 -1.26 -3.84
C ARG A 93 -7.70 -0.14 -4.36
N THR A 94 -7.18 0.74 -5.22
CA THR A 94 -7.93 1.89 -5.75
C THR A 94 -9.12 1.42 -6.59
N THR A 95 -8.94 0.39 -7.41
CA THR A 95 -10.01 -0.23 -8.20
C THR A 95 -11.09 -0.83 -7.30
N PHE A 96 -10.68 -1.60 -6.28
CA PHE A 96 -11.61 -2.21 -5.30
C PHE A 96 -12.46 -1.15 -4.59
N ILE A 97 -11.82 -0.07 -4.08
CA ILE A 97 -12.54 1.01 -3.41
C ILE A 97 -13.52 1.69 -4.36
N GLY A 98 -13.10 1.97 -5.61
CA GLY A 98 -13.94 2.61 -6.61
C GLY A 98 -15.18 1.76 -6.96
N ILE A 99 -15.01 0.45 -7.18
CA ILE A 99 -16.12 -0.47 -7.47
C ILE A 99 -17.05 -0.59 -6.24
N ALA A 100 -16.48 -0.83 -5.06
CA ALA A 100 -17.25 -1.01 -3.83
C ALA A 100 -18.07 0.23 -3.49
N PHE A 101 -17.50 1.43 -3.69
CA PHE A 101 -18.18 2.70 -3.50
C PHE A 101 -19.22 2.97 -4.61
N GLY A 102 -18.84 2.84 -5.87
CA GLY A 102 -19.70 3.16 -7.00
C GLY A 102 -20.94 2.26 -7.09
N GLN A 103 -20.78 0.97 -6.79
CA GLN A 103 -21.89 -0.01 -6.80
C GLN A 103 -22.52 -0.22 -5.42
N GLN A 104 -22.11 0.53 -4.40
CA GLN A 104 -22.63 0.44 -3.02
C GLN A 104 -22.61 -0.98 -2.44
N LEU A 105 -21.57 -1.79 -2.78
CA LEU A 105 -21.50 -3.22 -2.43
C LEU A 105 -21.36 -3.47 -0.93
N LEU A 106 -20.79 -2.52 -0.19
CA LEU A 106 -20.47 -2.65 1.23
C LEU A 106 -21.33 -1.74 2.11
N HIS A 107 -22.61 -1.58 1.74
CA HIS A 107 -23.58 -0.80 2.51
C HIS A 107 -24.09 -1.61 3.71
N VAL A 108 -23.19 -1.87 4.69
CA VAL A 108 -23.45 -2.74 5.84
C VAL A 108 -23.51 -1.90 7.11
N TYR A 109 -24.56 -2.09 7.92
CA TYR A 109 -24.77 -1.40 9.20
C TYR A 109 -24.53 0.13 9.12
N PRO A 110 -25.27 0.88 8.29
CA PRO A 110 -24.99 2.27 7.99
C PRO A 110 -24.91 3.15 9.24
N ASP A 111 -25.84 2.99 10.18
CA ASP A 111 -25.88 3.78 11.41
C ASP A 111 -24.63 3.59 12.28
N LEU A 112 -24.14 2.35 12.39
CA LEU A 112 -22.94 2.04 13.16
C LEU A 112 -21.67 2.62 12.48
N VAL A 113 -21.56 2.44 11.17
CA VAL A 113 -20.41 2.93 10.40
C VAL A 113 -20.37 4.45 10.42
N LEU A 114 -21.50 5.11 10.19
CA LEU A 114 -21.58 6.58 10.21
C LEU A 114 -21.30 7.13 11.61
N ALA A 115 -21.79 6.48 12.68
CA ALA A 115 -21.48 6.87 14.06
C ALA A 115 -19.98 6.74 14.36
N MET A 116 -19.34 5.66 13.89
CA MET A 116 -17.92 5.40 14.12
C MET A 116 -16.98 6.37 13.39
N PHE A 117 -17.35 6.79 12.17
CA PHE A 117 -16.52 7.69 11.35
C PHE A 117 -17.01 9.14 11.34
N GLY A 118 -18.07 9.47 12.09
CA GLY A 118 -18.61 10.84 12.18
C GLY A 118 -19.24 11.33 10.87
N GLY A 119 -19.71 10.41 10.03
CA GLY A 119 -20.36 10.74 8.77
C GLY A 119 -21.86 10.96 8.91
N THR A 120 -22.45 11.70 7.97
CA THR A 120 -23.91 11.91 7.90
C THR A 120 -24.51 11.43 6.58
N ASP A 121 -23.66 11.10 5.60
CA ASP A 121 -24.06 10.70 4.25
C ASP A 121 -24.09 9.16 4.12
N PRO A 122 -25.27 8.54 3.96
CA PRO A 122 -25.42 7.09 3.87
C PRO A 122 -24.63 6.50 2.67
N TYR A 123 -24.47 7.22 1.56
CA TYR A 123 -23.73 6.74 0.40
C TYR A 123 -22.24 6.55 0.65
N ARG A 124 -21.69 7.22 1.67
CA ARG A 124 -20.30 7.06 2.06
C ARG A 124 -20.00 5.81 2.89
N VAL A 125 -21.02 5.06 3.32
CA VAL A 125 -20.82 3.84 4.11
C VAL A 125 -19.93 2.84 3.36
N SER A 126 -20.23 2.54 2.11
CA SER A 126 -19.42 1.63 1.29
C SER A 126 -17.99 2.12 1.11
N TRP A 127 -17.77 3.44 1.03
CA TRP A 127 -16.43 4.01 0.98
C TRP A 127 -15.69 3.84 2.32
N TYR A 128 -16.33 4.12 3.45
CA TYR A 128 -15.71 3.93 4.78
C TYR A 128 -15.31 2.47 5.01
N VAL A 129 -16.19 1.53 4.69
CA VAL A 129 -15.90 0.10 4.87
C VAL A 129 -14.79 -0.36 3.94
N SER A 130 -14.84 0.00 2.65
CA SER A 130 -13.82 -0.42 1.67
C SER A 130 -12.47 0.22 1.91
N ASP A 131 -12.39 1.53 2.15
CA ASP A 131 -11.13 2.27 2.29
C ASP A 131 -10.56 2.20 3.70
N ARG A 132 -11.38 2.45 4.75
CA ARG A 132 -10.92 2.59 6.14
C ARG A 132 -10.82 1.28 6.89
N ILE A 133 -11.58 0.25 6.52
CA ILE A 133 -11.54 -1.04 7.20
C ILE A 133 -10.81 -2.07 6.34
N ILE A 134 -11.39 -2.47 5.23
CA ILE A 134 -10.86 -3.58 4.41
C ILE A 134 -9.50 -3.23 3.82
N SER A 135 -9.38 -2.08 3.16
CA SER A 135 -8.12 -1.69 2.54
C SER A 135 -7.00 -1.43 3.54
N GLN A 136 -7.30 -0.96 4.75
CA GLN A 136 -6.29 -0.78 5.79
C GLN A 136 -5.79 -2.13 6.33
N LEU A 137 -6.68 -3.09 6.56
CA LEU A 137 -6.28 -4.44 6.95
C LEU A 137 -5.43 -5.11 5.87
N LEU A 138 -5.85 -5.03 4.61
CA LEU A 138 -5.09 -5.55 3.48
C LEU A 138 -3.75 -4.84 3.29
N ALA A 139 -3.68 -3.53 3.56
CA ALA A 139 -2.43 -2.76 3.49
C ALA A 139 -1.41 -3.24 4.53
N VAL A 140 -1.85 -3.62 5.74
CA VAL A 140 -0.95 -4.22 6.76
C VAL A 140 -0.40 -5.56 6.27
N VAL A 141 -1.26 -6.43 5.73
CA VAL A 141 -0.83 -7.72 5.17
C VAL A 141 0.14 -7.52 4.00
N ALA A 142 -0.18 -6.58 3.10
CA ALA A 142 0.67 -6.23 1.97
C ALA A 142 2.03 -5.66 2.43
N LEU A 143 2.04 -4.82 3.46
CA LEU A 143 3.27 -4.27 4.04
C LEU A 143 4.18 -5.38 4.54
N VAL A 144 3.64 -6.34 5.31
CA VAL A 144 4.40 -7.50 5.79
C VAL A 144 4.95 -8.31 4.61
N GLY A 145 4.12 -8.60 3.60
CA GLY A 145 4.54 -9.34 2.41
C GLY A 145 5.64 -8.62 1.61
N VAL A 146 5.50 -7.32 1.37
CA VAL A 146 6.53 -6.53 0.66
C VAL A 146 7.80 -6.44 1.47
N THR A 147 7.71 -6.23 2.79
CA THR A 147 8.87 -6.22 3.68
C THR A 147 9.61 -7.55 3.63
N TYR A 148 8.89 -8.67 3.68
CA TYR A 148 9.49 -10.00 3.54
C TYR A 148 10.24 -10.17 2.21
N LEU A 149 9.64 -9.76 1.09
CA LEU A 149 10.29 -9.84 -0.23
C LEU A 149 11.54 -8.95 -0.31
N VAL A 150 11.49 -7.75 0.26
CA VAL A 150 12.63 -6.82 0.28
C VAL A 150 13.75 -7.35 1.17
N VAL A 151 13.43 -7.91 2.34
CA VAL A 151 14.39 -8.53 3.24
C VAL A 151 15.05 -9.74 2.59
N ARG A 152 14.33 -10.52 1.79
CA ARG A 152 14.89 -11.64 1.04
C ARG A 152 15.95 -11.20 0.02
N GLU A 153 15.78 -10.04 -0.60
CA GLU A 153 16.75 -9.46 -1.53
C GLU A 153 17.88 -8.66 -0.83
N LEU A 154 17.58 -8.11 0.34
CA LEU A 154 18.47 -7.27 1.15
C LEU A 154 18.39 -7.67 2.63
N PRO A 155 19.02 -8.79 3.04
CA PRO A 155 18.98 -9.24 4.44
C PRO A 155 19.59 -8.22 5.43
N GLU A 156 20.42 -7.29 4.94
CA GLU A 156 20.98 -6.21 5.73
C GLU A 156 19.93 -5.25 6.33
N ILE A 157 18.68 -5.26 5.80
CA ILE A 157 17.56 -4.51 6.37
C ILE A 157 17.15 -5.06 7.74
N LEU A 158 17.33 -6.37 7.99
CA LEU A 158 17.01 -6.97 9.29
C LEU A 158 17.73 -6.27 10.44
N THR A 159 19.01 -5.96 10.26
CA THR A 159 19.80 -5.24 11.28
C THR A 159 19.17 -3.89 11.63
N ILE A 160 18.66 -3.15 10.64
CA ILE A 160 17.98 -1.87 10.88
C ILE A 160 16.66 -2.09 11.63
N ILE A 161 15.91 -3.13 11.28
CA ILE A 161 14.65 -3.47 11.95
C ILE A 161 14.92 -3.93 13.39
N GLU A 162 15.95 -4.74 13.62
CA GLU A 162 16.40 -5.18 14.94
C GLU A 162 16.83 -4.00 15.81
N ASP A 163 17.62 -3.07 15.24
CA ASP A 163 18.04 -1.83 15.92
C ASP A 163 16.84 -0.95 16.32
N VAL A 164 15.86 -0.80 15.43
CA VAL A 164 14.63 -0.04 15.72
C VAL A 164 13.78 -0.73 16.78
N LEU A 165 13.62 -2.06 16.70
CA LEU A 165 12.93 -2.85 17.71
C LEU A 165 13.61 -2.71 19.07
N TYR A 166 14.92 -2.83 19.13
CA TYR A 166 15.71 -2.64 20.34
C TYR A 166 15.49 -1.24 20.95
N MET A 167 15.48 -0.18 20.12
CA MET A 167 15.23 1.19 20.60
C MET A 167 13.82 1.37 21.19
N VAL A 168 12.83 0.61 20.71
CA VAL A 168 11.43 0.74 21.16
C VAL A 168 11.13 -0.18 22.36
N THR A 169 11.64 -1.43 22.32
CA THR A 169 11.29 -2.46 23.31
C THR A 169 12.37 -2.66 24.37
N ASN A 170 13.60 -2.19 24.10
CA ASN A 170 14.81 -2.45 24.90
C ASN A 170 15.12 -3.95 25.08
N GLU A 171 14.62 -4.79 24.14
CA GLU A 171 14.88 -6.23 24.06
C GLU A 171 15.60 -6.57 22.77
N GLU A 172 16.55 -7.51 22.80
CA GLU A 172 17.25 -7.98 21.61
C GLU A 172 16.43 -9.08 20.92
N TYR A 173 16.11 -8.86 19.64
CA TYR A 173 15.41 -9.81 18.79
C TYR A 173 16.33 -10.29 17.66
N ASP A 174 16.51 -11.61 17.53
CA ASP A 174 17.19 -12.23 16.38
C ASP A 174 16.12 -12.64 15.34
N LEU A 175 15.80 -11.72 14.44
CA LEU A 175 14.82 -11.95 13.38
C LEU A 175 15.38 -12.86 12.29
N SER A 176 16.68 -12.91 12.11
CA SER A 176 17.33 -13.76 11.09
C SER A 176 17.11 -15.24 11.37
N THR A 177 17.18 -15.65 12.63
CA THR A 177 16.92 -17.04 13.06
C THR A 177 15.42 -17.37 12.99
N THR A 178 14.56 -16.40 13.35
CA THR A 178 13.09 -16.61 13.35
C THR A 178 12.52 -16.77 11.95
N LEU A 179 13.09 -16.07 10.95
CA LEU A 179 12.61 -16.06 9.55
C LEU A 179 13.34 -17.06 8.65
N ASP A 180 14.27 -17.85 9.19
CA ASP A 180 15.10 -18.82 8.43
C ASP A 180 15.78 -18.20 7.19
N LEU A 181 16.30 -16.98 7.35
CA LEU A 181 16.95 -16.22 6.30
C LEU A 181 18.48 -16.30 6.41
N PRO A 182 19.21 -16.34 5.28
CA PRO A 182 20.66 -16.39 5.29
C PRO A 182 21.23 -15.13 5.95
N ARG A 183 22.02 -15.28 7.02
CA ARG A 183 22.72 -14.18 7.67
C ARG A 183 23.65 -13.49 6.67
N SER A 184 23.69 -12.16 6.70
CA SER A 184 24.68 -11.44 5.92
C SER A 184 26.09 -11.75 6.43
N GLN A 185 27.02 -12.05 5.54
CA GLN A 185 28.43 -12.35 5.90
C GLN A 185 29.13 -11.22 6.66
N ALA A 186 28.59 -9.99 6.64
CA ALA A 186 29.11 -8.85 7.38
C ALA A 186 28.91 -8.98 8.91
N ALA A 187 27.82 -9.60 9.36
CA ALA A 187 27.58 -9.82 10.78
C ALA A 187 28.49 -10.90 11.38
N SER A 188 28.88 -11.90 10.58
CA SER A 188 29.79 -12.97 11.01
C SER A 188 31.23 -12.48 11.25
N GLN A 189 31.66 -11.42 10.56
CA GLN A 189 33.02 -10.86 10.71
C GLN A 189 33.19 -9.96 11.95
N LEU A 190 32.08 -9.47 12.53
CA LEU A 190 32.12 -8.65 13.72
C LEU A 190 32.05 -9.50 15.03
N GLN A 191 31.75 -10.80 14.90
CA GLN A 191 31.63 -11.73 16.01
C GLN A 191 32.86 -12.64 16.21
N GLU A 192 33.90 -12.52 15.37
CA GLU A 192 35.18 -13.18 15.68
C GLU A 192 35.86 -12.43 16.80
N PRO A 193 36.04 -13.05 18.01
CA PRO A 193 36.84 -12.47 19.05
C PRO A 193 38.28 -12.38 18.55
N SER A 194 38.90 -11.21 18.64
CA SER A 194 40.32 -11.07 18.44
C SER A 194 41.02 -11.85 19.59
N ASP A 195 41.35 -13.08 19.33
CA ASP A 195 42.35 -13.81 20.14
C ASP A 195 43.71 -13.19 19.83
N ASP A 196 44.14 -12.26 20.68
CA ASP A 196 45.51 -11.87 20.94
C ASP A 196 45.71 -11.69 22.45
#